data_c7be8e6d55d0cf6d27bca6466d3de269
#
_entry.id   c7be8e6d55d0cf6d27bca6466d3de269
#
_cell.length_a   1.000
_cell.length_b   1.000
_cell.length_c   1.000
_cell.angle_alpha   90.00
_cell.angle_beta   90.00
_cell.angle_gamma   90.00
#
_symmetry.space_group_name_H-M   'P 1'
#
loop_
_entity.id
_entity.type
_entity.pdbx_description
1 polymer ?
#
loop_
_entity_poly.entity_id
_entity_poly.type
_entity_poly.pdbx_seq_one_letter_code
_entity_poly.pdbx_strand_id
1 'polypeptide(L)'
;MNAVVVHGDAVGTTLYYGKGAGSEPTASAVIADLVDITRMHTADATQRVPHLAFHPNAMSDHLDVVPMRDVVTSYYLRLRVADEAGVLARVTGLLANAGISIDAVLQREADEVGGEGSTQTDLVILTHDTREGTIDDAMTELQALPTVLAPIVRIRKEELA
;
A
#
# COMPACT_ATOMS: atom_id res chain seq x y z
N MET A 1 -4.32 4.51 -14.56
CA MET A 1 -5.47 4.99 -13.77
C MET A 1 -5.07 5.01 -12.32
N ASN A 2 -5.48 6.00 -11.57
CA ASN A 2 -5.25 6.13 -10.13
C ASN A 2 -6.58 6.15 -9.42
N ALA A 3 -6.60 5.67 -8.18
CA ALA A 3 -7.77 5.71 -7.31
C ALA A 3 -7.36 6.14 -5.90
N VAL A 4 -8.22 6.93 -5.26
CA VAL A 4 -8.11 7.29 -3.85
C VAL A 4 -9.44 6.96 -3.19
N VAL A 5 -9.39 6.10 -2.19
CA VAL A 5 -10.55 5.77 -1.35
C VAL A 5 -10.40 6.49 -0.03
N VAL A 6 -11.46 7.14 0.41
CA VAL A 6 -11.52 7.83 1.70
C VAL A 6 -12.70 7.28 2.49
N HIS A 7 -12.42 6.79 3.69
CA HIS A 7 -13.46 6.37 4.64
C HIS A 7 -13.66 7.49 5.66
N GLY A 8 -14.76 8.21 5.54
CA GLY A 8 -15.13 9.28 6.45
C GLY A 8 -16.15 8.79 7.48
N ASP A 9 -16.05 9.28 8.71
CA ASP A 9 -16.95 8.93 9.81
C ASP A 9 -18.39 9.36 9.55
N ALA A 10 -18.59 10.53 8.92
CA ALA A 10 -19.90 11.09 8.66
C ALA A 10 -20.43 10.79 7.24
N VAL A 11 -19.54 10.77 6.23
CA VAL A 11 -19.94 10.60 4.82
C VAL A 11 -19.82 9.18 4.32
N GLY A 12 -19.16 8.29 5.09
CA GLY A 12 -18.89 6.93 4.68
C GLY A 12 -17.77 6.85 3.65
N THR A 13 -17.84 5.87 2.77
CA THR A 13 -16.78 5.61 1.78
C THR A 13 -17.00 6.45 0.52
N THR A 14 -15.97 7.16 0.10
CA THR A 14 -15.90 7.88 -1.18
C THR A 14 -14.75 7.36 -2.02
N LEU A 15 -14.92 7.32 -3.35
CA LEU A 15 -13.91 6.88 -4.31
C LEU A 15 -13.67 7.98 -5.35
N TYR A 16 -12.43 8.38 -5.50
CA TYR A 16 -11.97 9.26 -6.57
C TYR A 16 -11.14 8.43 -7.54
N TYR A 17 -11.55 8.41 -8.80
CA TYR A 17 -10.91 7.57 -9.80
C TYR A 17 -10.67 8.34 -11.10
N GLY A 18 -9.47 8.26 -11.66
CA GLY A 18 -9.15 8.95 -12.90
C GLY A 18 -7.73 8.72 -13.41
N LYS A 19 -7.41 9.44 -14.48
CA LYS A 19 -6.04 9.51 -15.01
C LYS A 19 -5.25 10.50 -14.16
N GLY A 20 -4.14 10.05 -13.56
CA GLY A 20 -3.23 10.93 -12.81
C GLY A 20 -2.13 11.52 -13.69
N ALA A 21 -1.59 10.73 -14.63
CA ALA A 21 -0.53 11.15 -15.53
C ALA A 21 -1.00 11.20 -16.98
N GLY A 22 -0.28 11.98 -17.79
CA GLY A 22 -0.53 12.20 -19.22
C GLY A 22 -0.56 13.70 -19.55
N SER A 23 -0.24 14.07 -20.78
CA SER A 23 -0.16 15.48 -21.22
C SER A 23 -1.49 16.22 -21.03
N GLU A 24 -2.59 15.64 -21.47
CA GLU A 24 -3.91 16.26 -21.38
C GLU A 24 -4.45 16.35 -19.94
N PRO A 25 -4.41 15.29 -19.12
CA PRO A 25 -4.85 15.40 -17.72
C PRO A 25 -4.03 16.40 -16.91
N THR A 26 -2.71 16.45 -17.13
CA THR A 26 -1.84 17.42 -16.46
C THR A 26 -2.12 18.85 -16.92
N ALA A 27 -2.25 19.07 -18.20
CA ALA A 27 -2.60 20.40 -18.75
C ALA A 27 -3.97 20.88 -18.23
N SER A 28 -4.97 20.01 -18.19
CA SER A 28 -6.30 20.30 -17.65
C SER A 28 -6.22 20.73 -16.17
N ALA A 29 -5.45 20.03 -15.36
CA ALA A 29 -5.26 20.37 -13.94
C ALA A 29 -4.59 21.74 -13.77
N VAL A 30 -3.51 22.01 -14.51
CA VAL A 30 -2.82 23.31 -14.47
C VAL A 30 -3.74 24.45 -14.89
N ILE A 31 -4.52 24.27 -15.96
CA ILE A 31 -5.46 25.31 -16.42
C ILE A 31 -6.57 25.51 -15.39
N ALA A 32 -7.09 24.45 -14.76
CA ALA A 32 -8.10 24.58 -13.70
C ALA A 32 -7.57 25.41 -12.53
N ASP A 33 -6.34 25.16 -12.07
CA ASP A 33 -5.70 25.94 -11.02
C ASP A 33 -5.52 27.42 -11.40
N LEU A 34 -5.09 27.70 -12.65
CA LEU A 34 -4.95 29.07 -13.14
C LEU A 34 -6.30 29.80 -13.21
N VAL A 35 -7.36 29.12 -13.60
CA VAL A 35 -8.72 29.67 -13.60
C VAL A 35 -9.18 30.00 -12.18
N ASP A 36 -8.94 29.12 -11.23
CA ASP A 36 -9.32 29.32 -9.84
C ASP A 36 -8.54 30.46 -9.18
N ILE A 37 -7.23 30.55 -9.44
CA ILE A 37 -6.39 31.68 -9.01
C ILE A 37 -6.91 32.99 -9.59
N THR A 38 -7.26 33.01 -10.89
CA THR A 38 -7.78 34.19 -11.54
C THR A 38 -9.11 34.63 -10.93
N ARG A 39 -10.02 33.71 -10.67
CA ARG A 39 -11.31 33.98 -10.01
C ARG A 39 -11.11 34.55 -8.60
N MET A 40 -10.17 33.99 -7.84
CA MET A 40 -9.84 34.49 -6.49
C MET A 40 -9.23 35.90 -6.53
N HIS A 41 -8.40 36.21 -7.53
CA HIS A 41 -7.80 37.52 -7.67
C HIS A 41 -8.80 38.60 -8.10
N THR A 42 -9.78 38.27 -8.92
CA THR A 42 -10.78 39.19 -9.48
C THR A 42 -12.02 39.34 -8.59
N ALA A 43 -12.26 38.40 -7.69
CA ALA A 43 -13.41 38.47 -6.77
C ALA A 43 -13.15 39.49 -5.64
N ASP A 44 -14.21 40.13 -5.16
CA ASP A 44 -14.20 40.89 -3.92
C ASP A 44 -13.70 40.01 -2.76
N ALA A 45 -12.90 40.57 -1.86
CA ALA A 45 -12.33 39.87 -0.72
C ALA A 45 -13.40 39.17 0.16
N THR A 46 -14.62 39.73 0.19
CA THR A 46 -15.76 39.17 0.94
C THR A 46 -16.42 37.97 0.24
N GLN A 47 -16.16 37.79 -1.06
CA GLN A 47 -16.72 36.72 -1.88
C GLN A 47 -15.71 35.62 -2.21
N ARG A 48 -14.48 35.74 -1.72
CA ARG A 48 -13.46 34.73 -1.93
C ARG A 48 -13.76 33.48 -1.11
N VAL A 49 -13.89 32.35 -1.78
CA VAL A 49 -13.92 31.07 -1.10
C VAL A 49 -12.51 30.73 -0.62
N PRO A 50 -12.31 30.45 0.66
CA PRO A 50 -11.01 30.05 1.18
C PRO A 50 -10.50 28.77 0.50
N HIS A 51 -9.17 28.62 0.42
CA HIS A 51 -8.56 27.35 0.03
C HIS A 51 -9.12 26.23 0.92
N LEU A 52 -9.40 25.08 0.35
CA LEU A 52 -10.04 23.93 1.03
C LEU A 52 -11.46 24.21 1.55
N ALA A 53 -12.12 25.30 1.12
CA ALA A 53 -13.45 25.71 1.52
C ALA A 53 -13.61 25.98 3.04
N PHE A 54 -12.53 26.11 3.79
CA PHE A 54 -12.53 26.42 5.23
C PHE A 54 -11.77 27.71 5.53
N HIS A 55 -12.29 28.50 6.46
CA HIS A 55 -11.53 29.64 7.00
C HIS A 55 -10.32 29.15 7.83
N PRO A 56 -9.21 29.88 7.85
CA PRO A 56 -8.01 29.46 8.59
C PRO A 56 -8.26 29.16 10.09
N ASN A 57 -9.20 29.85 10.71
CA ASN A 57 -9.58 29.62 12.11
C ASN A 57 -10.49 28.39 12.32
N ALA A 58 -11.00 27.80 11.24
CA ALA A 58 -11.77 26.57 11.27
C ALA A 58 -10.90 25.33 10.93
N MET A 59 -9.63 25.56 10.56
CA MET A 59 -8.68 24.48 10.36
C MET A 59 -8.05 24.09 11.69
N SER A 60 -7.90 22.80 11.91
CA SER A 60 -7.29 22.22 13.10
C SER A 60 -6.05 21.43 12.70
N ASP A 61 -4.97 21.61 13.44
CA ASP A 61 -3.73 20.84 13.36
C ASP A 61 -3.65 19.75 14.44
N HIS A 62 -4.78 19.47 15.11
CA HIS A 62 -4.83 18.48 16.19
C HIS A 62 -4.98 17.03 15.69
N LEU A 63 -5.18 16.84 14.39
CA LEU A 63 -5.25 15.49 13.79
C LEU A 63 -3.89 15.12 13.21
N ASP A 64 -3.17 14.29 13.93
CA ASP A 64 -1.91 13.75 13.46
C ASP A 64 -2.13 12.63 12.46
N VAL A 65 -1.27 12.57 11.45
CA VAL A 65 -1.19 11.42 10.54
C VAL A 65 -0.58 10.25 11.30
N VAL A 66 -1.25 9.10 11.27
CA VAL A 66 -0.72 7.88 11.89
C VAL A 66 0.65 7.56 11.31
N PRO A 67 1.70 7.36 12.13
CA PRO A 67 3.00 6.93 11.63
C PRO A 67 2.88 5.65 10.84
N MET A 68 3.61 5.54 9.72
CA MET A 68 3.51 4.38 8.82
C MET A 68 3.71 3.05 9.54
N ARG A 69 4.64 2.98 10.49
CA ARG A 69 4.89 1.77 11.29
C ARG A 69 3.70 1.30 12.12
N ASP A 70 2.73 2.18 12.38
CA ASP A 70 1.54 1.91 13.20
C ASP A 70 0.31 1.56 12.37
N VAL A 71 0.40 1.69 11.05
CA VAL A 71 -0.67 1.29 10.13
C VAL A 71 -0.88 -0.21 10.23
N VAL A 72 -2.15 -0.63 10.30
CA VAL A 72 -2.57 -2.03 10.35
C VAL A 72 -3.29 -2.36 9.05
N THR A 73 -2.79 -3.36 8.34
CA THR A 73 -3.37 -3.85 7.08
C THR A 73 -2.91 -5.28 6.81
N SER A 74 -3.49 -5.94 5.84
CA SER A 74 -3.05 -7.25 5.39
C SER A 74 -2.06 -7.15 4.23
N TYR A 75 -1.29 -8.22 3.97
CA TYR A 75 -0.21 -8.21 3.00
C TYR A 75 -0.28 -9.41 2.06
N TYR A 76 0.11 -9.15 0.82
CA TYR A 76 0.57 -10.14 -0.14
C TYR A 76 2.10 -10.14 -0.10
N LEU A 77 2.68 -11.31 0.15
CA LEU A 77 4.12 -11.55 0.09
C LEU A 77 4.41 -12.57 -1.00
N ARG A 78 5.45 -12.32 -1.80
CA ARG A 78 5.98 -13.31 -2.74
C ARG A 78 7.48 -13.47 -2.52
N LEU A 79 7.89 -14.68 -2.17
CA LEU A 79 9.27 -15.05 -1.89
C LEU A 79 9.73 -16.04 -2.96
N ARG A 80 10.85 -15.76 -3.63
CA ARG A 80 11.58 -16.74 -4.42
C ARG A 80 12.50 -17.51 -3.49
N VAL A 81 12.30 -18.81 -3.37
CA VAL A 81 13.03 -19.65 -2.42
C VAL A 81 13.60 -20.90 -3.08
N ALA A 82 14.62 -21.50 -2.43
CA ALA A 82 15.08 -22.83 -2.81
C ALA A 82 13.94 -23.85 -2.62
N ASP A 83 13.77 -24.74 -3.60
CA ASP A 83 12.80 -25.84 -3.52
C ASP A 83 13.41 -27.00 -2.73
N GLU A 84 13.43 -26.83 -1.40
CA GLU A 84 14.02 -27.76 -0.43
C GLU A 84 13.07 -28.04 0.71
N ALA A 85 13.13 -29.25 1.24
CA ALA A 85 12.36 -29.62 2.43
C ALA A 85 12.68 -28.70 3.63
N GLY A 86 11.64 -28.22 4.31
CA GLY A 86 11.75 -27.38 5.48
C GLY A 86 11.84 -25.87 5.22
N VAL A 87 11.95 -25.42 3.98
CA VAL A 87 11.97 -23.98 3.66
C VAL A 87 10.65 -23.32 4.03
N LEU A 88 9.52 -23.90 3.64
CA LEU A 88 8.19 -23.40 4.02
C LEU A 88 8.04 -23.36 5.56
N ALA A 89 8.48 -24.38 6.26
CA ALA A 89 8.40 -24.42 7.72
C ALA A 89 9.22 -23.31 8.39
N ARG A 90 10.39 -22.98 7.86
CA ARG A 90 11.22 -21.87 8.35
C ARG A 90 10.56 -20.51 8.11
N VAL A 91 10.05 -20.29 6.89
CA VAL A 91 9.38 -19.04 6.53
C VAL A 91 8.13 -18.84 7.41
N THR A 92 7.26 -19.83 7.50
CA THR A 92 6.05 -19.74 8.33
C THR A 92 6.36 -19.65 9.83
N GLY A 93 7.44 -20.31 10.28
CA GLY A 93 7.93 -20.22 11.65
C GLY A 93 8.39 -18.82 12.04
N LEU A 94 9.11 -18.11 11.16
CA LEU A 94 9.49 -16.71 11.38
C LEU A 94 8.27 -15.79 11.47
N LEU A 95 7.32 -15.95 10.55
CA LEU A 95 6.07 -15.18 10.60
C LEU A 95 5.30 -15.43 11.89
N ALA A 96 5.17 -16.69 12.30
CA ALA A 96 4.51 -17.07 13.55
C ALA A 96 5.20 -16.50 14.78
N ASN A 97 6.54 -16.53 14.84
CA ASN A 97 7.32 -15.94 15.93
C ASN A 97 7.15 -14.42 16.01
N ALA A 98 6.98 -13.75 14.87
CA ALA A 98 6.66 -12.33 14.80
C ALA A 98 5.18 -12.04 15.14
N GLY A 99 4.36 -13.05 15.43
CA GLY A 99 2.94 -12.88 15.70
C GLY A 99 2.09 -12.59 14.46
N ILE A 100 2.61 -12.86 13.27
CA ILE A 100 1.91 -12.64 12.00
C ILE A 100 1.09 -13.87 11.64
N SER A 101 -0.23 -13.72 11.60
CA SER A 101 -1.15 -14.77 11.19
C SER A 101 -1.24 -14.86 9.67
N ILE A 102 -1.28 -16.08 9.15
CA ILE A 102 -1.34 -16.37 7.72
C ILE A 102 -2.79 -16.72 7.36
N ASP A 103 -3.31 -16.03 6.32
CA ASP A 103 -4.62 -16.31 5.73
C ASP A 103 -4.52 -17.44 4.68
N ALA A 104 -3.53 -17.34 3.77
CA ALA A 104 -3.32 -18.34 2.73
C ALA A 104 -1.85 -18.48 2.36
N VAL A 105 -1.49 -19.70 1.93
CA VAL A 105 -0.17 -20.00 1.35
C VAL A 105 -0.38 -20.76 0.05
N LEU A 106 0.29 -20.32 -0.99
CA LEU A 106 0.39 -21.00 -2.27
C LEU A 106 1.86 -21.21 -2.60
N GLN A 107 2.26 -22.45 -2.79
CA GLN A 107 3.56 -22.79 -3.38
C GLN A 107 3.34 -23.17 -4.84
N ARG A 108 4.05 -22.49 -5.75
CA ARG A 108 4.02 -22.81 -7.16
C ARG A 108 4.97 -23.99 -7.44
N GLU A 109 4.68 -24.74 -8.50
CA GLU A 109 5.61 -25.79 -8.92
C GLU A 109 6.93 -25.16 -9.41
N ALA A 110 8.05 -25.83 -9.13
CA ALA A 110 9.38 -25.31 -9.45
C ALA A 110 9.56 -25.08 -10.96
N ASP A 111 9.02 -25.98 -11.79
CA ASP A 111 9.08 -25.90 -13.24
C ASP A 111 8.32 -24.68 -13.81
N GLU A 112 7.26 -24.24 -13.14
CA GLU A 112 6.52 -23.03 -13.52
C GLU A 112 7.30 -21.75 -13.27
N VAL A 113 8.25 -21.78 -12.34
CA VAL A 113 8.99 -20.60 -11.88
C VAL A 113 10.34 -20.46 -12.56
N GLY A 114 11.07 -21.57 -12.69
CA GLY A 114 12.44 -21.56 -13.22
C GLY A 114 12.66 -22.42 -14.47
N GLY A 115 11.62 -23.07 -14.98
CA GLY A 115 11.72 -24.04 -16.08
C GLY A 115 12.05 -25.45 -15.59
N GLU A 116 12.09 -26.40 -16.53
CA GLU A 116 12.31 -27.83 -16.27
C GLU A 116 13.63 -28.04 -15.46
N GLY A 117 13.53 -28.79 -14.36
CA GLY A 117 14.67 -29.07 -13.48
C GLY A 117 15.07 -27.92 -12.57
N SER A 118 14.23 -26.91 -12.39
CA SER A 118 14.48 -25.80 -11.46
C SER A 118 14.55 -26.30 -10.02
N THR A 119 15.50 -25.71 -9.27
CA THR A 119 15.68 -25.94 -7.82
C THR A 119 15.10 -24.80 -6.98
N GLN A 120 14.25 -23.94 -7.58
CA GLN A 120 13.65 -22.79 -6.90
C GLN A 120 12.15 -22.75 -7.18
N THR A 121 11.41 -22.20 -6.20
CA THR A 121 9.97 -22.02 -6.30
C THR A 121 9.54 -20.66 -5.78
N ASP A 122 8.32 -20.25 -6.09
CA ASP A 122 7.70 -19.05 -5.49
C ASP A 122 6.71 -19.47 -4.41
N LEU A 123 6.92 -18.93 -3.21
CA LEU A 123 5.94 -18.94 -2.13
C LEU A 123 5.14 -17.65 -2.17
N VAL A 124 3.84 -17.75 -2.32
CA VAL A 124 2.89 -16.65 -2.17
C VAL A 124 2.18 -16.81 -0.84
N ILE A 125 2.26 -15.78 0.00
CA ILE A 125 1.65 -15.78 1.33
C ILE A 125 0.73 -14.57 1.43
N LEU A 126 -0.50 -14.80 1.87
CA LEU A 126 -1.42 -13.77 2.29
C LEU A 126 -1.47 -13.76 3.82
N THR A 127 -1.38 -12.58 4.42
CA THR A 127 -1.47 -12.43 5.88
C THR A 127 -2.84 -11.88 6.26
N HIS A 128 -3.25 -12.15 7.50
CA HIS A 128 -4.24 -11.34 8.18
C HIS A 128 -3.65 -9.96 8.52
N ASP A 129 -4.52 -9.07 9.04
CA ASP A 129 -4.12 -7.75 9.46
C ASP A 129 -2.95 -7.81 10.44
N THR A 130 -1.93 -7.04 10.14
CA THR A 130 -0.75 -6.88 10.99
C THR A 130 -0.19 -5.46 10.88
N ARG A 131 0.55 -5.04 11.89
CA ARG A 131 1.21 -3.74 11.93
C ARG A 131 2.33 -3.67 10.90
N GLU A 132 2.44 -2.54 10.19
CA GLU A 132 3.52 -2.30 9.23
C GLU A 132 4.92 -2.51 9.87
N GLY A 133 5.13 -2.00 11.10
CA GLY A 133 6.39 -2.19 11.81
C GLY A 133 6.73 -3.66 12.08
N THR A 134 5.73 -4.49 12.41
CA THR A 134 5.91 -5.92 12.62
C THR A 134 6.29 -6.64 11.33
N ILE A 135 5.62 -6.31 10.22
CA ILE A 135 5.96 -6.92 8.93
C ILE A 135 7.33 -6.44 8.43
N ASP A 136 7.73 -5.18 8.67
CA ASP A 136 9.06 -4.67 8.31
C ASP A 136 10.18 -5.46 8.99
N ASP A 137 10.03 -5.70 10.29
CA ASP A 137 11.00 -6.45 11.08
C ASP A 137 11.05 -7.91 10.61
N ALA A 138 9.90 -8.56 10.40
CA ALA A 138 9.84 -9.93 9.88
C ALA A 138 10.40 -10.06 8.45
N MET A 139 10.15 -9.07 7.57
CA MET A 139 10.71 -9.04 6.22
C MET A 139 12.24 -8.98 6.22
N THR A 140 12.82 -8.26 7.19
CA THR A 140 14.28 -8.18 7.34
C THR A 140 14.86 -9.55 7.71
N GLU A 141 14.23 -10.27 8.63
CA GLU A 141 14.64 -11.61 9.01
C GLU A 141 14.44 -12.63 7.89
N LEU A 142 13.31 -12.57 7.20
CA LEU A 142 13.03 -13.46 6.06
C LEU A 142 14.03 -13.25 4.93
N GLN A 143 14.38 -11.99 4.60
CA GLN A 143 15.34 -11.69 3.54
C GLN A 143 16.76 -12.16 3.89
N ALA A 144 17.10 -12.30 5.17
CA ALA A 144 18.38 -12.81 5.64
C ALA A 144 18.52 -14.35 5.54
N LEU A 145 17.43 -15.07 5.26
CA LEU A 145 17.48 -16.52 5.08
C LEU A 145 18.29 -16.88 3.82
N PRO A 146 19.26 -17.78 3.91
CA PRO A 146 20.04 -18.23 2.75
C PRO A 146 19.20 -18.89 1.65
N THR A 147 18.02 -19.41 2.03
CA THR A 147 17.06 -20.04 1.13
C THR A 147 16.16 -19.07 0.38
N VAL A 148 16.20 -17.78 0.71
CA VAL A 148 15.52 -16.71 -0.04
C VAL A 148 16.46 -16.18 -1.10
N LEU A 149 16.13 -16.44 -2.36
CA LEU A 149 17.03 -16.29 -3.51
C LEU A 149 16.90 -14.95 -4.23
N ALA A 150 15.89 -14.16 -3.91
CA ALA A 150 15.62 -12.88 -4.55
C ALA A 150 14.98 -11.90 -3.55
N PRO A 151 14.96 -10.58 -3.85
CA PRO A 151 14.23 -9.62 -3.05
C PRO A 151 12.76 -10.02 -2.92
N ILE A 152 12.27 -9.99 -1.69
CA ILE A 152 10.87 -10.33 -1.39
C ILE A 152 9.96 -9.22 -1.92
N VAL A 153 8.91 -9.58 -2.65
CA VAL A 153 7.87 -8.65 -3.08
C VAL A 153 6.80 -8.57 -1.98
N ARG A 154 6.52 -7.35 -1.52
CA ARG A 154 5.45 -7.06 -0.57
C ARG A 154 4.47 -6.06 -1.18
N ILE A 155 3.18 -6.34 -1.07
CA ILE A 155 2.09 -5.46 -1.47
C ILE A 155 1.09 -5.42 -0.32
N ARG A 156 0.66 -4.21 0.07
CA ARG A 156 -0.45 -4.05 1.01
C ARG A 156 -1.74 -4.45 0.32
N LYS A 157 -2.57 -5.16 1.04
CA LYS A 157 -3.88 -5.60 0.57
C LYS A 157 -4.94 -4.84 1.36
N GLU A 158 -5.82 -4.15 0.66
CA GLU A 158 -7.00 -3.51 1.24
C GLU A 158 -8.25 -4.26 0.84
N GLU A 159 -9.15 -4.45 1.78
CA GLU A 159 -10.50 -4.93 1.51
C GLU A 159 -11.39 -3.70 1.36
N LEU A 160 -11.80 -3.45 0.13
CA LEU A 160 -12.77 -2.40 -0.16
C LEU A 160 -14.15 -2.93 0.25
N ALA A 161 -14.65 -2.42 1.38
CA ALA A 161 -15.98 -2.76 1.88
C ALA A 161 -17.09 -2.17 1.00
#